data_7d26bd96d24446da5dce4a6da73a75c2
#
_entry.id   7d26bd96d24446da5dce4a6da73a75c2
#
_cell.length_a   1.000
_cell.length_b   1.000
_cell.length_c   1.000
_cell.angle_alpha   90.00
_cell.angle_beta   90.00
_cell.angle_gamma   90.00
#
_symmetry.space_group_name_H-M   'P 1'
#
loop_
_entity.id
_entity.type
_entity.pdbx_description
1 polymer ?
#
loop_
_entity_poly.entity_id
_entity_poly.type
_entity_poly.pdbx_seq_one_letter_code
_entity_poly.pdbx_strand_id
1 'polypeptide(L)'
;WPSWLVGLLLVWALTLLAAGSAATASRTGALQWVLMIVLLVLWRGTSGRLAVGLAVIGLLLYALAGWMLPALLLDWTGFTTDGVFARLASDPQSMGSRRELWANVLYLIAQKPWTGWGWGELDYAHYITLFPGERFSVLLDNAHNLPLHLAVELGLPVAAVACGAVVAWVVRARPWQ
;
A
#
# COMPACT_ATOMS: atom_id res chain seq x y z
N TRP A 1 20.85 -20.05 19.44
CA TRP A 1 20.78 -18.65 19.92
C TRP A 1 19.97 -18.64 21.22
N PRO A 2 20.39 -17.92 22.26
CA PRO A 2 19.64 -17.85 23.50
C PRO A 2 18.28 -17.17 23.26
N SER A 3 17.22 -17.70 23.87
CA SER A 3 15.83 -17.28 23.64
C SER A 3 15.58 -15.78 23.88
N TRP A 4 16.30 -15.18 24.82
CA TRP A 4 16.21 -13.73 25.11
C TRP A 4 16.75 -12.88 23.93
N LEU A 5 17.81 -13.34 23.23
CA LEU A 5 18.35 -12.62 22.07
C LEU A 5 17.36 -12.64 20.90
N VAL A 6 16.72 -13.79 20.65
CA VAL A 6 15.66 -13.91 19.63
C VAL A 6 14.50 -12.97 19.99
N GLY A 7 14.11 -12.92 21.27
CA GLY A 7 13.07 -11.98 21.73
C GLY A 7 13.42 -10.51 21.48
N LEU A 8 14.65 -10.12 21.79
CA LEU A 8 15.12 -8.74 21.54
C LEU A 8 15.14 -8.41 20.06
N LEU A 9 15.62 -9.30 19.21
CA LEU A 9 15.63 -9.11 17.75
C LEU A 9 14.20 -8.97 17.19
N LEU A 10 13.26 -9.76 17.66
CA LEU A 10 11.85 -9.67 17.25
C LEU A 10 11.22 -8.33 17.68
N VAL A 11 11.45 -7.89 18.93
CA VAL A 11 10.95 -6.59 19.40
C VAL A 11 11.56 -5.45 18.60
N TRP A 12 12.87 -5.49 18.36
CA TRP A 12 13.58 -4.49 17.57
C TRP A 12 13.05 -4.43 16.12
N ALA A 13 12.92 -5.57 15.46
CA ALA A 13 12.38 -5.66 14.12
C ALA A 13 10.93 -5.14 14.05
N LEU A 14 10.09 -5.51 15.02
CA LEU A 14 8.70 -5.06 15.10
C LEU A 14 8.62 -3.54 15.30
N THR A 15 9.49 -2.98 16.14
CA THR A 15 9.56 -1.53 16.38
C THR A 15 9.98 -0.78 15.10
N LEU A 16 10.99 -1.28 14.38
CA LEU A 16 11.42 -0.68 13.12
C LEU A 16 10.33 -0.74 12.05
N LEU A 17 9.65 -1.87 11.93
CA LEU A 17 8.55 -2.03 10.98
C LEU A 17 7.38 -1.09 11.31
N ALA A 18 7.02 -0.98 12.58
CA ALA A 18 5.96 -0.10 13.04
C ALA A 18 6.31 1.38 12.83
N ALA A 19 7.51 1.79 13.22
CA ALA A 19 8.00 3.17 13.06
C ALA A 19 8.16 3.53 11.57
N GLY A 20 8.76 2.66 10.75
CA GLY A 20 8.89 2.86 9.32
C GLY A 20 7.53 2.97 8.62
N SER A 21 6.58 2.10 8.98
CA SER A 21 5.22 2.16 8.47
C SER A 21 4.50 3.46 8.88
N ALA A 22 4.67 3.90 10.14
CA ALA A 22 4.10 5.16 10.62
C ALA A 22 4.72 6.39 9.94
N ALA A 23 6.03 6.35 9.67
CA ALA A 23 6.75 7.44 8.99
C ALA A 23 6.24 7.69 7.56
N THR A 24 5.69 6.67 6.89
CA THR A 24 5.06 6.85 5.57
C THR A 24 3.77 7.67 5.64
N ALA A 25 3.21 7.87 6.83
CA ALA A 25 1.90 8.51 7.08
C ALA A 25 0.78 7.97 6.17
N SER A 26 0.88 6.71 5.76
CA SER A 26 -0.04 6.05 4.83
C SER A 26 -1.29 5.54 5.53
N ARG A 27 -2.47 5.94 5.05
CA ARG A 27 -3.77 5.36 5.50
C ARG A 27 -3.83 3.85 5.24
N THR A 28 -3.23 3.40 4.14
CA THR A 28 -3.14 1.97 3.79
C THR A 28 -2.31 1.20 4.81
N GLY A 29 -1.23 1.81 5.33
CA GLY A 29 -0.42 1.20 6.39
C GLY A 29 -1.24 0.92 7.66
N ALA A 30 -2.06 1.87 8.10
CA ALA A 30 -2.97 1.66 9.24
C ALA A 30 -3.95 0.51 8.97
N LEU A 31 -4.57 0.50 7.78
CA LEU A 31 -5.51 -0.55 7.39
C LEU A 31 -4.84 -1.94 7.35
N GLN A 32 -3.60 -2.02 6.86
CA GLN A 32 -2.84 -3.28 6.82
C GLN A 32 -2.59 -3.86 8.22
N TRP A 33 -2.26 -3.03 9.21
CA TRP A 33 -2.10 -3.48 10.59
C TRP A 33 -3.39 -4.05 11.16
N VAL A 34 -4.53 -3.37 10.93
CA VAL A 34 -5.85 -3.83 11.38
C VAL A 34 -6.23 -5.13 10.67
N LEU A 35 -6.07 -5.19 9.34
CA LEU A 35 -6.38 -6.37 8.55
C LEU A 35 -5.53 -7.58 8.98
N MET A 36 -4.24 -7.37 9.25
CA MET A 36 -3.36 -8.44 9.73
C MET A 36 -3.88 -9.03 11.07
N ILE A 37 -4.30 -8.18 12.01
CA ILE A 37 -4.85 -8.65 13.28
C ILE A 37 -6.15 -9.43 13.05
N VAL A 38 -7.06 -8.92 12.21
CA VAL A 38 -8.32 -9.60 11.87
C VAL A 38 -8.04 -10.98 11.28
N LEU A 39 -7.13 -11.07 10.30
CA LEU A 39 -6.75 -12.34 9.68
C LEU A 39 -6.14 -13.31 10.69
N LEU A 40 -5.23 -12.86 11.57
CA LEU A 40 -4.64 -13.69 12.60
C LEU A 40 -5.67 -14.18 13.63
N VAL A 41 -6.69 -13.38 13.92
CA VAL A 41 -7.79 -13.79 14.80
C VAL A 41 -8.71 -14.79 14.11
N LEU A 42 -9.03 -14.60 12.84
CA LEU A 42 -9.86 -15.54 12.07
C LEU A 42 -9.15 -16.90 11.89
N TRP A 43 -7.82 -16.88 11.72
CA TRP A 43 -7.01 -18.11 11.57
C TRP A 43 -6.35 -18.56 12.86
N ARG A 44 -7.01 -18.35 14.01
CA ARG A 44 -6.47 -18.72 15.34
C ARG A 44 -6.06 -20.19 15.48
N GLY A 45 -6.60 -21.09 14.69
CA GLY A 45 -6.22 -22.50 14.68
C GLY A 45 -4.77 -22.75 14.26
N THR A 46 -4.23 -21.90 13.36
CA THR A 46 -2.88 -22.00 12.81
C THR A 46 -1.94 -20.92 13.38
N SER A 47 -2.49 -19.77 13.74
CA SER A 47 -1.74 -18.64 14.29
C SER A 47 -1.81 -18.66 15.81
N GLY A 48 -0.75 -19.01 16.51
CA GLY A 48 -0.74 -19.06 17.97
C GLY A 48 -1.09 -17.70 18.62
N ARG A 49 -1.53 -17.72 19.88
CA ARG A 49 -1.83 -16.51 20.69
C ARG A 49 -0.69 -15.49 20.67
N LEU A 50 0.55 -15.97 20.55
CA LEU A 50 1.76 -15.15 20.47
C LEU A 50 1.74 -14.26 19.21
N ALA A 51 1.36 -14.80 18.05
CA ALA A 51 1.31 -14.02 16.80
C ALA A 51 0.28 -12.87 16.87
N VAL A 52 -0.90 -13.15 17.44
CA VAL A 52 -1.91 -12.11 17.69
C VAL A 52 -1.39 -11.06 18.68
N GLY A 53 -0.74 -11.48 19.77
CA GLY A 53 -0.14 -10.57 20.74
C GLY A 53 0.92 -9.66 20.12
N LEU A 54 1.83 -10.21 19.31
CA LEU A 54 2.85 -9.44 18.60
C LEU A 54 2.24 -8.46 17.59
N ALA A 55 1.19 -8.86 16.87
CA ALA A 55 0.48 -7.97 15.95
C ALA A 55 -0.21 -6.81 16.67
N VAL A 56 -0.81 -7.06 17.83
CA VAL A 56 -1.40 -6.00 18.67
C VAL A 56 -0.34 -5.05 19.21
N ILE A 57 0.79 -5.59 19.69
CA ILE A 57 1.95 -4.76 20.12
C ILE A 57 2.45 -3.92 18.94
N GLY A 58 2.59 -4.50 17.76
CA GLY A 58 2.99 -3.78 16.54
C GLY A 58 2.04 -2.64 16.18
N LEU A 59 0.73 -2.84 16.29
CA LEU A 59 -0.27 -1.79 16.09
C LEU A 59 -0.14 -0.66 17.11
N LEU A 60 0.09 -1.00 18.40
CA LEU A 60 0.30 -0.01 19.45
C LEU A 60 1.58 0.81 19.21
N LEU A 61 2.68 0.14 18.81
CA LEU A 61 3.92 0.81 18.45
C LEU A 61 3.74 1.69 17.20
N TYR A 62 2.96 1.24 16.20
CA TYR A 62 2.59 2.03 15.04
C TYR A 62 1.81 3.28 15.42
N ALA A 63 0.81 3.16 16.29
CA ALA A 63 0.02 4.28 16.78
C ALA A 63 0.88 5.28 17.58
N LEU A 64 1.73 4.78 18.47
CA LEU A 64 2.67 5.61 19.24
C LEU A 64 3.65 6.35 18.32
N ALA A 65 4.25 5.65 17.37
CA ALA A 65 5.15 6.25 16.40
C ALA A 65 4.42 7.30 15.54
N GLY A 66 3.23 7.00 15.06
CA GLY A 66 2.41 7.94 14.27
C GLY A 66 2.02 9.21 15.03
N TRP A 67 1.97 9.12 16.37
CA TRP A 67 1.73 10.29 17.22
C TRP A 67 3.01 11.07 17.53
N MET A 68 4.12 10.38 17.82
CA MET A 68 5.38 11.01 18.27
C MET A 68 6.26 11.51 17.11
N LEU A 69 6.33 10.76 15.99
CA LEU A 69 7.25 11.07 14.90
C LEU A 69 7.09 12.49 14.31
N PRO A 70 5.87 13.03 14.09
CA PRO A 70 5.73 14.37 13.53
C PRO A 70 6.37 15.44 14.44
N ALA A 71 6.19 15.34 15.75
CA ALA A 71 6.78 16.27 16.72
C ALA A 71 8.32 16.14 16.77
N LEU A 72 8.83 14.89 16.83
CA LEU A 72 10.27 14.63 16.85
C LEU A 72 10.96 15.11 15.56
N LEU A 73 10.34 14.88 14.40
CA LEU A 73 10.89 15.34 13.13
C LEU A 73 10.88 16.86 13.04
N LEU A 74 9.83 17.52 13.52
CA LEU A 74 9.79 18.99 13.58
C LEU A 74 10.93 19.54 14.43
N ASP A 75 11.14 18.98 15.64
CA ASP A 75 12.20 19.42 16.54
C ASP A 75 13.62 19.21 15.98
N TRP A 76 13.83 18.12 15.22
CA TRP A 76 15.15 17.76 14.70
C TRP A 76 15.47 18.40 13.34
N THR A 77 14.48 18.55 12.48
CA THR A 77 14.68 18.96 11.08
C THR A 77 14.10 20.35 10.78
N GLY A 78 13.23 20.86 11.62
CA GLY A 78 12.48 22.10 11.38
C GLY A 78 11.38 21.96 10.31
N PHE A 79 11.19 20.75 9.73
CA PHE A 79 10.14 20.52 8.73
C PHE A 79 8.88 19.97 9.36
N THR A 80 7.72 20.58 9.04
CA THR A 80 6.41 20.06 9.42
C THR A 80 6.04 18.88 8.53
N THR A 81 5.68 17.74 9.15
CA THR A 81 5.18 16.57 8.45
C THR A 81 3.77 16.24 8.96
N ASP A 82 2.85 15.98 8.04
CA ASP A 82 1.53 15.50 8.42
C ASP A 82 1.63 14.07 8.95
N GLY A 83 1.31 13.87 10.21
CA GLY A 83 1.22 12.54 10.79
C GLY A 83 0.07 11.72 10.21
N VAL A 84 0.11 10.39 10.40
CA VAL A 84 -0.93 9.47 9.93
C VAL A 84 -2.32 9.85 10.45
N PHE A 85 -2.41 10.32 11.69
CA PHE A 85 -3.70 10.74 12.29
C PHE A 85 -4.26 12.02 11.66
N ALA A 86 -3.41 13.00 11.34
CA ALA A 86 -3.80 14.20 10.63
C ALA A 86 -4.33 13.84 9.23
N ARG A 87 -3.65 12.93 8.52
CA ARG A 87 -4.09 12.44 7.22
C ARG A 87 -5.34 11.56 7.28
N LEU A 88 -5.58 10.83 8.36
CA LEU A 88 -6.84 10.09 8.56
C LEU A 88 -8.01 11.04 8.80
N ALA A 89 -7.77 12.17 9.48
CA ALA A 89 -8.77 13.20 9.76
C ALA A 89 -8.98 14.20 8.61
N SER A 90 -8.01 14.32 7.69
CA SER A 90 -8.10 15.24 6.56
C SER A 90 -9.02 14.69 5.47
N ASP A 91 -9.72 15.62 4.82
CA ASP A 91 -10.79 15.44 3.85
C ASP A 91 -10.44 14.50 2.67
N PRO A 92 -11.46 13.88 2.04
CA PRO A 92 -11.34 12.94 0.91
C PRO A 92 -10.73 13.47 -0.39
N GLN A 93 -10.17 14.67 -0.44
CA GLN A 93 -9.49 15.19 -1.65
C GLN A 93 -8.45 14.22 -2.22
N SER A 94 -7.81 13.40 -1.36
CA SER A 94 -6.92 12.34 -1.84
C SER A 94 -7.65 11.18 -2.54
N MET A 95 -8.95 11.01 -2.31
CA MET A 95 -9.79 10.08 -3.07
C MET A 95 -10.21 10.68 -4.42
N GLY A 96 -10.40 11.99 -4.50
CA GLY A 96 -10.62 12.72 -5.76
C GLY A 96 -9.45 12.54 -6.71
N SER A 97 -8.23 12.77 -6.24
CA SER A 97 -7.02 12.62 -7.06
C SER A 97 -6.80 11.18 -7.58
N ARG A 98 -7.13 10.15 -6.79
CA ARG A 98 -7.08 8.76 -7.25
C ARG A 98 -8.16 8.44 -8.28
N ARG A 99 -9.34 9.00 -8.12
CA ARG A 99 -10.43 8.84 -9.09
C ARG A 99 -10.07 9.46 -10.43
N GLU A 100 -9.50 10.65 -10.43
CA GLU A 100 -8.98 11.32 -11.61
C GLU A 100 -7.85 10.51 -12.25
N LEU A 101 -6.88 10.08 -11.45
CA LEU A 101 -5.78 9.24 -11.90
C LEU A 101 -6.28 7.96 -12.57
N TRP A 102 -7.17 7.22 -11.93
CA TRP A 102 -7.70 5.97 -12.49
C TRP A 102 -8.59 6.19 -13.71
N ALA A 103 -9.34 7.32 -13.78
CA ALA A 103 -10.08 7.68 -14.97
C ALA A 103 -9.14 7.90 -16.17
N ASN A 104 -8.02 8.61 -15.95
CA ASN A 104 -6.99 8.79 -16.99
C ASN A 104 -6.36 7.45 -17.40
N VAL A 105 -6.00 6.59 -16.44
CA VAL A 105 -5.42 5.26 -16.72
C VAL A 105 -6.40 4.37 -17.50
N LEU A 106 -7.67 4.33 -17.11
CA LEU A 106 -8.70 3.55 -17.83
C LEU A 106 -8.90 4.06 -19.25
N TYR A 107 -8.84 5.36 -19.45
CA TYR A 107 -8.91 5.95 -20.79
C TYR A 107 -7.70 5.52 -21.66
N LEU A 108 -6.49 5.48 -21.10
CA LEU A 108 -5.30 4.99 -21.80
C LEU A 108 -5.42 3.50 -22.13
N ILE A 109 -5.93 2.68 -21.20
CA ILE A 109 -6.19 1.26 -21.45
C ILE A 109 -7.18 1.07 -22.61
N ALA A 110 -8.24 1.86 -22.66
CA ALA A 110 -9.24 1.77 -23.71
C ALA A 110 -8.68 2.08 -25.12
N GLN A 111 -7.61 2.86 -25.21
CA GLN A 111 -6.95 3.15 -26.50
C GLN A 111 -6.08 2.01 -26.99
N LYS A 112 -5.42 1.26 -26.10
CA LYS A 112 -4.56 0.11 -26.45
C LYS A 112 -4.85 -1.10 -25.56
N PRO A 113 -6.06 -1.68 -25.62
CA PRO A 113 -6.46 -2.70 -24.65
C PRO A 113 -5.70 -4.04 -24.80
N TRP A 114 -5.18 -4.34 -25.97
CA TRP A 114 -4.56 -5.64 -26.26
C TRP A 114 -3.06 -5.67 -26.01
N THR A 115 -2.36 -4.62 -26.36
CA THR A 115 -0.89 -4.54 -26.33
C THR A 115 -0.35 -3.65 -25.22
N GLY A 116 -1.19 -2.78 -24.66
CA GLY A 116 -0.76 -1.72 -23.78
C GLY A 116 0.09 -0.66 -24.50
N TRP A 117 0.68 0.22 -23.71
CA TRP A 117 1.52 1.32 -24.21
C TRP A 117 3.01 0.98 -24.24
N GLY A 118 3.44 -0.03 -23.52
CA GLY A 118 4.81 -0.43 -23.30
C GLY A 118 5.19 -0.41 -21.82
N TRP A 119 6.16 -1.24 -21.45
CA TRP A 119 6.66 -1.28 -20.06
C TRP A 119 7.36 0.03 -19.72
N GLY A 120 6.91 0.69 -18.64
CA GLY A 120 7.46 1.97 -18.17
C GLY A 120 7.02 3.19 -18.99
N GLU A 121 6.03 3.04 -19.88
CA GLU A 121 5.60 4.11 -20.78
C GLU A 121 4.30 4.82 -20.34
N LEU A 122 3.88 4.64 -19.10
CA LEU A 122 2.64 5.23 -18.60
C LEU A 122 2.69 6.76 -18.58
N ASP A 123 3.81 7.34 -18.17
CA ASP A 123 4.04 8.79 -18.14
C ASP A 123 4.04 9.38 -19.56
N TYR A 124 4.73 8.72 -20.49
CA TYR A 124 4.74 9.10 -21.90
C TYR A 124 3.35 9.02 -22.53
N ALA A 125 2.64 7.90 -22.29
CA ALA A 125 1.28 7.72 -22.77
C ALA A 125 0.32 8.80 -22.26
N HIS A 126 0.43 9.16 -20.97
CA HIS A 126 -0.35 10.23 -20.37
C HIS A 126 0.04 11.60 -20.94
N TYR A 127 1.33 11.82 -21.22
CA TYR A 127 1.82 13.08 -21.77
C TYR A 127 1.30 13.35 -23.17
N ILE A 128 1.34 12.34 -24.07
CA ILE A 128 0.96 12.52 -25.49
C ILE A 128 -0.54 12.42 -25.72
N THR A 129 -1.32 11.95 -24.71
CA THR A 129 -2.75 11.72 -24.85
C THR A 129 -3.55 12.83 -24.19
N LEU A 130 -4.49 13.43 -24.92
CA LEU A 130 -5.44 14.39 -24.37
C LEU A 130 -6.61 13.63 -23.74
N PHE A 131 -6.74 13.72 -22.43
CA PHE A 131 -7.88 13.20 -21.71
C PHE A 131 -9.06 14.19 -21.81
N PRO A 132 -10.28 13.71 -22.16
CA PRO A 132 -11.44 14.60 -22.39
C PRO A 132 -12.08 15.13 -21.11
N GLY A 133 -11.63 14.72 -19.94
CA GLY A 133 -12.11 15.16 -18.62
C GLY A 133 -11.04 15.91 -17.82
N GLU A 134 -11.17 15.85 -16.49
CA GLU A 134 -10.16 16.40 -15.59
C GLU A 134 -8.86 15.60 -15.70
N ARG A 135 -7.84 16.27 -16.19
CA ARG A 135 -6.53 15.64 -16.36
C ARG A 135 -5.78 15.60 -15.04
N PHE A 136 -5.26 14.42 -14.70
CA PHE A 136 -4.36 14.30 -13.57
C PHE A 136 -3.12 15.18 -13.79
N SER A 137 -2.90 16.15 -12.92
CA SER A 137 -1.95 17.25 -13.13
C SER A 137 -0.51 16.92 -12.68
N VAL A 138 -0.32 15.80 -11.98
CA VAL A 138 0.99 15.34 -11.50
C VAL A 138 1.56 14.33 -12.48
N LEU A 139 2.88 14.08 -12.42
CA LEU A 139 3.53 13.02 -13.20
C LEU A 139 2.83 11.67 -12.94
N LEU A 140 2.31 11.07 -14.01
CA LEU A 140 1.58 9.80 -13.95
C LEU A 140 2.52 8.66 -14.34
N ASP A 141 3.48 8.33 -13.48
CA ASP A 141 4.42 7.24 -13.63
C ASP A 141 3.92 5.91 -13.05
N ASN A 142 2.90 5.96 -12.18
CA ASN A 142 2.36 4.79 -11.52
C ASN A 142 0.83 4.91 -11.32
N ALA A 143 0.10 3.85 -11.71
CA ALA A 143 -1.35 3.79 -11.51
C ALA A 143 -1.77 3.56 -10.05
N HIS A 144 -0.85 3.30 -9.13
CA HIS A 144 -1.11 2.93 -7.72
C HIS A 144 -2.14 1.80 -7.56
N ASN A 145 -2.23 0.96 -8.57
CA ASN A 145 -3.09 -0.22 -8.65
C ASN A 145 -2.44 -1.19 -9.62
N LEU A 146 -1.87 -2.30 -9.11
CA LEU A 146 -1.09 -3.24 -9.93
C LEU A 146 -1.86 -3.79 -11.14
N PRO A 147 -3.11 -4.27 -11.03
CA PRO A 147 -3.90 -4.68 -12.18
C PRO A 147 -4.04 -3.60 -13.26
N LEU A 148 -4.34 -2.37 -12.88
CA LEU A 148 -4.47 -1.26 -13.83
C LEU A 148 -3.12 -0.87 -14.45
N HIS A 149 -2.05 -0.90 -13.65
CA HIS A 149 -0.70 -0.61 -14.12
C HIS A 149 -0.25 -1.63 -15.18
N LEU A 150 -0.41 -2.92 -14.88
CA LEU A 150 -0.13 -3.98 -15.86
C LEU A 150 -1.01 -3.88 -17.12
N ALA A 151 -2.28 -3.51 -16.96
CA ALA A 151 -3.19 -3.38 -18.08
C ALA A 151 -2.84 -2.20 -18.99
N VAL A 152 -2.42 -1.06 -18.46
CA VAL A 152 -2.03 0.09 -19.27
C VAL A 152 -0.70 -0.13 -19.98
N GLU A 153 0.26 -0.81 -19.35
CA GLU A 153 1.58 -1.02 -19.93
C GLU A 153 1.66 -2.23 -20.86
N LEU A 154 1.06 -3.37 -20.46
CA LEU A 154 1.19 -4.66 -21.13
C LEU A 154 -0.10 -5.14 -21.81
N GLY A 155 -1.19 -4.41 -21.62
CA GLY A 155 -2.51 -4.79 -22.12
C GLY A 155 -3.28 -5.72 -21.20
N LEU A 156 -4.59 -5.78 -21.43
CA LEU A 156 -5.54 -6.58 -20.64
C LEU A 156 -5.21 -8.08 -20.60
N PRO A 157 -4.78 -8.74 -21.71
CA PRO A 157 -4.50 -10.17 -21.67
C PRO A 157 -3.35 -10.51 -20.72
N VAL A 158 -2.25 -9.75 -20.76
CA VAL A 158 -1.09 -9.99 -19.89
C VAL A 158 -1.45 -9.68 -18.43
N ALA A 159 -2.15 -8.58 -18.18
CA ALA A 159 -2.63 -8.24 -16.84
C ALA A 159 -3.55 -9.33 -16.26
N ALA A 160 -4.48 -9.87 -17.08
CA ALA A 160 -5.38 -10.93 -16.65
C ALA A 160 -4.64 -12.23 -16.31
N VAL A 161 -3.65 -12.63 -17.13
CA VAL A 161 -2.82 -13.82 -16.87
C VAL A 161 -2.00 -13.63 -15.60
N ALA A 162 -1.33 -12.49 -15.42
CA ALA A 162 -0.51 -12.22 -14.24
C ALA A 162 -1.34 -12.19 -12.95
N CYS A 163 -2.45 -11.44 -12.94
CA CYS A 163 -3.35 -11.38 -11.79
C CYS A 163 -4.02 -12.73 -11.52
N GLY A 164 -4.45 -13.42 -12.57
CA GLY A 164 -5.06 -14.75 -12.47
C GLY A 164 -4.08 -15.79 -11.91
N ALA A 165 -2.81 -15.74 -12.29
CA ALA A 165 -1.77 -16.62 -11.74
C ALA A 165 -1.58 -16.40 -10.23
N VAL A 166 -1.56 -15.15 -9.77
CA VAL A 166 -1.48 -14.82 -8.33
C VAL A 166 -2.69 -15.37 -7.59
N VAL A 167 -3.89 -15.12 -8.10
CA VAL A 167 -5.13 -15.64 -7.48
C VAL A 167 -5.13 -17.16 -7.46
N ALA A 168 -4.77 -17.81 -8.57
CA ALA A 168 -4.69 -19.27 -8.63
C ALA A 168 -3.65 -19.84 -7.66
N TRP A 169 -2.51 -19.17 -7.50
CA TRP A 169 -1.50 -19.56 -6.52
C TRP A 169 -2.02 -19.44 -5.09
N VAL A 170 -2.65 -18.32 -4.72
CA VAL A 170 -3.24 -18.12 -3.39
C VAL A 170 -4.32 -19.17 -3.09
N VAL A 171 -5.20 -19.44 -4.06
CA VAL A 171 -6.26 -20.45 -3.91
C VAL A 171 -5.68 -21.85 -3.73
N ARG A 172 -4.63 -22.20 -4.49
CA ARG A 172 -3.97 -23.51 -4.36
C ARG A 172 -3.17 -23.65 -3.06
N ALA A 173 -2.53 -22.59 -2.61
CA ALA A 173 -1.77 -22.58 -1.37
C ALA A 173 -2.67 -22.79 -0.14
N ARG A 174 -3.97 -22.56 -0.27
CA ARG A 174 -4.99 -22.76 0.79
C ARG A 174 -4.52 -22.26 2.17
N PRO A 175 -4.01 -21.02 2.30
CA PRO A 175 -3.46 -20.51 3.56
C PRO A 175 -4.49 -20.46 4.70
N TRP A 176 -5.77 -20.67 4.37
CA TRP A 176 -6.89 -20.73 5.33
C TRP A 176 -7.21 -22.16 5.84
N GLN A 177 -6.55 -23.20 5.37
CA GLN A 177 -6.63 -24.58 5.86
C GLN A 177 -5.42 -24.91 6.74
#